data_081bff5acbbd2c25d9ba63342e8713f2
#
_entry.id   081bff5acbbd2c25d9ba63342e8713f2
#
_cell.length_a   1.000
_cell.length_b   1.000
_cell.length_c   1.000
_cell.angle_alpha   90.00
_cell.angle_beta   90.00
_cell.angle_gamma   90.00
#
_symmetry.space_group_name_H-M   'P 1'
#
loop_
_entity.id
_entity.type
_entity.pdbx_description
1 polymer ?
#
loop_
_entity_poly.entity_id
_entity_poly.type
_entity_poly.pdbx_seq_one_letter_code
_entity_poly.pdbx_strand_id
1 'polypeptide(L)'
;MYNVSVIGGAGHIGLPFSCFMQNMGYNITIIDTNLTALSQIRSGIAPFFEDGLDVALAKALKNGLNLESTSDNLKQSDYTVLTIGTSSNNKDKKLFRKIVDDLILKSKDGSNLILRSTIDNESFNYLKKNDNLKDKKIKVAYCPERIAEGYALEEIASLPQIIGLENKLDYKIFSKFFEKLKIKTLETSIDNAIFIKLFSNAYRYASFNLINEFSNIAVHNGLDFDEIYNIAKLDYPRLDNAPHVGLVGGPCLPKDFQTFQKNYKIENKLLERFLVTEEYFLENIVKYCKDFFNSNKIIQLGATFKPESDDIRTSTSLAIYNKLQVEGFDVYLVDPHVREESKIKLFNYEDVFNITENVIITTNHKIFLNYDFENKKVIRIGN
;
A
#
# COMPACT_ATOMS: atom_id res chain seq x y z
N MET A 1 23.04 9.57 19.34
CA MET A 1 21.69 9.03 19.03
C MET A 1 20.99 10.15 18.27
N TYR A 2 20.27 9.86 17.17
CA TYR A 2 19.51 10.89 16.44
C TYR A 2 18.11 11.02 17.03
N ASN A 3 17.63 12.26 17.18
CA ASN A 3 16.25 12.58 17.46
C ASN A 3 15.48 12.66 16.14
N VAL A 4 14.46 11.86 15.97
CA VAL A 4 13.73 11.72 14.72
C VAL A 4 12.23 11.89 14.95
N SER A 5 11.62 12.86 14.28
CA SER A 5 10.17 13.01 14.23
C SER A 5 9.59 12.37 12.98
N VAL A 6 8.59 11.50 13.13
CA VAL A 6 7.90 10.85 12.03
C VAL A 6 6.48 11.40 11.91
N ILE A 7 6.24 12.18 10.85
CA ILE A 7 4.96 12.85 10.58
C ILE A 7 4.07 11.90 9.78
N GLY A 8 2.82 11.70 10.25
CA GLY A 8 1.95 10.63 9.76
C GLY A 8 2.36 9.26 10.30
N GLY A 9 3.02 9.29 11.48
CA GLY A 9 3.67 8.13 12.07
C GLY A 9 2.72 7.07 12.63
N ALA A 10 1.40 7.33 12.70
CA ALA A 10 0.41 6.34 13.09
C ALA A 10 -0.20 5.55 11.92
N GLY A 11 0.21 5.86 10.67
CA GLY A 11 -0.27 5.17 9.46
C GLY A 11 0.54 3.93 9.08
N HIS A 12 0.06 3.20 8.06
CA HIS A 12 0.61 1.91 7.58
C HIS A 12 2.11 1.94 7.19
N ILE A 13 2.64 3.09 6.81
CA ILE A 13 4.09 3.27 6.54
C ILE A 13 4.81 3.79 7.78
N GLY A 14 4.19 4.76 8.45
CA GLY A 14 4.83 5.49 9.54
C GLY A 14 5.06 4.63 10.79
N LEU A 15 4.07 3.83 11.18
CA LEU A 15 4.15 3.07 12.42
C LEU A 15 5.16 1.91 12.35
N PRO A 16 5.15 1.04 11.33
CA PRO A 16 6.18 -0.01 11.19
C PRO A 16 7.59 0.59 11.12
N PHE A 17 7.76 1.67 10.33
CA PHE A 17 9.04 2.37 10.24
C PHE A 17 9.48 2.94 11.60
N SER A 18 8.59 3.59 12.33
CA SER A 18 8.89 4.17 13.65
C SER A 18 9.28 3.10 14.67
N CYS A 19 8.52 2.01 14.75
CA CYS A 19 8.81 0.89 15.64
C CYS A 19 10.16 0.25 15.30
N PHE A 20 10.41 0.02 14.01
CA PHE A 20 11.66 -0.56 13.55
C PHE A 20 12.85 0.32 13.93
N MET A 21 12.81 1.61 13.60
CA MET A 21 13.89 2.56 13.88
C MET A 21 14.12 2.76 15.39
N GLN A 22 13.05 2.84 16.19
CA GLN A 22 13.17 2.91 17.65
C GLN A 22 13.90 1.68 18.20
N ASN A 23 13.55 0.48 17.72
CA ASN A 23 14.17 -0.77 18.13
C ASN A 23 15.63 -0.92 17.66
N MET A 24 16.03 -0.15 16.64
CA MET A 24 17.43 -0.02 16.20
C MET A 24 18.21 1.07 16.96
N GLY A 25 17.62 1.69 17.99
CA GLY A 25 18.27 2.63 18.89
C GLY A 25 18.33 4.06 18.36
N TYR A 26 17.30 4.50 17.61
CA TYR A 26 17.00 5.90 17.38
C TYR A 26 16.08 6.43 18.49
N ASN A 27 15.98 7.73 18.65
CA ASN A 27 15.00 8.35 19.54
C ASN A 27 13.84 8.87 18.68
N ILE A 28 12.76 8.10 18.61
CA ILE A 28 11.66 8.37 17.69
C ILE A 28 10.50 9.05 18.42
N THR A 29 9.96 10.11 17.81
CA THR A 29 8.69 10.73 18.16
C THR A 29 7.72 10.58 16.97
N ILE A 30 6.66 9.82 17.14
CA ILE A 30 5.53 9.76 16.22
C ILE A 30 4.70 11.04 16.38
N ILE A 31 4.41 11.71 15.28
CA ILE A 31 3.51 12.87 15.23
C ILE A 31 2.37 12.54 14.27
N ASP A 32 1.13 12.52 14.79
CA ASP A 32 -0.05 12.25 13.98
C ASP A 32 -1.28 12.98 14.51
N THR A 33 -2.18 13.39 13.64
CA THR A 33 -3.43 14.07 14.00
C THR A 33 -4.56 13.10 14.36
N ASN A 34 -4.40 11.80 14.10
CA ASN A 34 -5.37 10.77 14.45
C ASN A 34 -5.24 10.38 15.93
N LEU A 35 -6.01 11.07 16.78
CA LEU A 35 -5.98 10.86 18.24
C LEU A 35 -6.39 9.45 18.66
N THR A 36 -7.30 8.83 17.92
CA THR A 36 -7.74 7.44 18.16
C THR A 36 -6.59 6.48 17.93
N ALA A 37 -5.91 6.58 16.77
CA ALA A 37 -4.74 5.75 16.48
C ALA A 37 -3.62 5.97 17.50
N LEU A 38 -3.31 7.23 17.88
CA LEU A 38 -2.33 7.52 18.91
C LEU A 38 -2.68 6.91 20.26
N SER A 39 -3.98 6.90 20.63
CA SER A 39 -4.45 6.27 21.86
C SER A 39 -4.25 4.75 21.85
N GLN A 40 -4.61 4.09 20.72
CA GLN A 40 -4.39 2.64 20.53
C GLN A 40 -2.90 2.31 20.63
N ILE A 41 -2.05 3.03 19.91
CA ILE A 41 -0.59 2.84 19.92
C ILE A 41 -0.04 2.99 21.35
N ARG A 42 -0.48 4.01 22.10
CA ARG A 42 -0.07 4.22 23.49
C ARG A 42 -0.46 3.07 24.41
N SER A 43 -1.57 2.39 24.10
CA SER A 43 -2.03 1.19 24.81
C SER A 43 -1.36 -0.09 24.33
N GLY A 44 -0.41 -0.01 23.38
CA GLY A 44 0.29 -1.17 22.81
C GLY A 44 -0.51 -1.93 21.74
N ILE A 45 -1.55 -1.32 21.18
CA ILE A 45 -2.43 -1.90 20.16
C ILE A 45 -2.14 -1.24 18.82
N ALA A 46 -1.80 -2.01 17.79
CA ALA A 46 -1.64 -1.50 16.45
C ALA A 46 -3.01 -1.11 15.84
N PRO A 47 -3.14 0.09 15.22
CA PRO A 47 -4.41 0.55 14.67
C PRO A 47 -4.82 -0.18 13.36
N PHE A 48 -3.99 -1.04 12.84
CA PHE A 48 -4.22 -1.87 11.63
C PHE A 48 -3.42 -3.16 11.73
N PHE A 49 -3.77 -4.14 10.88
CA PHE A 49 -3.04 -5.40 10.82
C PHE A 49 -1.75 -5.26 10.01
N GLU A 50 -0.64 -5.72 10.58
CA GLU A 50 0.66 -5.86 9.92
C GLU A 50 1.44 -6.96 10.65
N ASP A 51 1.99 -7.92 9.94
CA ASP A 51 2.66 -9.06 10.57
C ASP A 51 3.84 -8.62 11.46
N GLY A 52 3.87 -9.15 12.68
CA GLY A 52 4.90 -8.83 13.67
C GLY A 52 4.84 -7.42 14.29
N LEU A 53 3.90 -6.55 13.84
CA LEU A 53 3.85 -5.15 14.29
C LEU A 53 3.54 -5.03 15.80
N ASP A 54 2.65 -5.85 16.34
CA ASP A 54 2.30 -5.79 17.77
C ASP A 54 3.53 -6.07 18.66
N VAL A 55 4.35 -7.05 18.28
CA VAL A 55 5.61 -7.37 18.99
C VAL A 55 6.61 -6.22 18.85
N ALA A 56 6.75 -5.68 17.64
CA ALA A 56 7.66 -4.56 17.37
C ALA A 56 7.23 -3.29 18.12
N LEU A 57 5.92 -3.01 18.20
CA LEU A 57 5.34 -1.88 18.92
C LEU A 57 5.56 -2.00 20.43
N ALA A 58 5.24 -3.16 21.02
CA ALA A 58 5.46 -3.38 22.45
C ALA A 58 6.93 -3.15 22.83
N LYS A 59 7.87 -3.63 22.01
CA LYS A 59 9.30 -3.39 22.20
C LYS A 59 9.68 -1.92 22.04
N ALA A 60 9.12 -1.24 21.03
CA ALA A 60 9.40 0.17 20.77
C ALA A 60 8.92 1.07 21.91
N LEU A 61 7.72 0.81 22.46
CA LEU A 61 7.19 1.53 23.62
C LEU A 61 8.07 1.33 24.85
N LYS A 62 8.52 0.10 25.11
CA LYS A 62 9.48 -0.21 26.20
C LYS A 62 10.81 0.54 26.00
N ASN A 63 11.22 0.75 24.75
CA ASN A 63 12.44 1.47 24.39
C ASN A 63 12.25 3.00 24.37
N GLY A 64 11.08 3.52 24.76
CA GLY A 64 10.83 4.96 24.88
C GLY A 64 10.29 5.64 23.61
N LEU A 65 9.54 4.93 22.76
CA LEU A 65 8.83 5.54 21.63
C LEU A 65 7.89 6.64 22.13
N ASN A 66 8.06 7.87 21.62
CA ASN A 66 7.24 9.03 21.96
C ASN A 66 6.10 9.22 20.97
N LEU A 67 4.97 9.78 21.48
CA LEU A 67 3.73 10.00 20.70
C LEU A 67 3.21 11.41 20.94
N GLU A 68 3.08 12.21 19.89
CA GLU A 68 2.60 13.59 19.92
C GLU A 68 1.49 13.81 18.88
N SER A 69 0.56 14.72 19.20
CA SER A 69 -0.52 15.12 18.28
C SER A 69 -0.22 16.39 17.50
N THR A 70 0.85 17.11 17.85
CA THR A 70 1.26 18.38 17.23
C THR A 70 2.74 18.35 16.86
N SER A 71 3.11 19.21 15.92
CA SER A 71 4.49 19.35 15.41
C SER A 71 5.33 20.40 16.19
N ASP A 72 4.93 20.79 17.40
CA ASP A 72 5.54 21.91 18.09
C ASP A 72 6.98 21.63 18.55
N ASN A 73 7.32 20.37 18.78
CA ASN A 73 8.64 19.95 19.24
C ASN A 73 9.65 19.64 18.13
N LEU A 74 9.35 19.95 16.85
CA LEU A 74 10.25 19.70 15.73
C LEU A 74 11.63 20.37 15.84
N LYS A 75 11.74 21.45 16.60
CA LYS A 75 13.03 22.11 16.89
C LYS A 75 14.07 21.21 17.58
N GLN A 76 13.64 20.09 18.16
CA GLN A 76 14.52 19.13 18.82
C GLN A 76 14.97 17.99 17.88
N SER A 77 14.40 17.91 16.67
CA SER A 77 14.65 16.81 15.74
C SER A 77 15.86 17.10 14.84
N ASP A 78 16.75 16.11 14.75
CA ASP A 78 17.86 16.12 13.79
C ASP A 78 17.37 15.71 12.40
N TYR A 79 16.36 14.83 12.37
CA TYR A 79 15.68 14.37 11.16
C TYR A 79 14.16 14.46 11.33
N THR A 80 13.49 14.94 10.32
CA THR A 80 12.03 14.86 10.18
C THR A 80 11.71 13.93 9.02
N VAL A 81 10.91 12.90 9.26
CA VAL A 81 10.50 11.91 8.25
C VAL A 81 9.01 12.12 7.95
N LEU A 82 8.67 12.35 6.68
CA LEU A 82 7.30 12.59 6.24
C LEU A 82 6.73 11.33 5.59
N THR A 83 5.67 10.75 6.21
CA THR A 83 5.02 9.49 5.78
C THR A 83 3.51 9.64 5.56
N ILE A 84 3.02 10.86 5.32
CA ILE A 84 1.59 11.11 5.10
C ILE A 84 1.09 10.49 3.80
N GLY A 85 -0.16 10.07 3.79
CA GLY A 85 -0.84 9.66 2.58
C GLY A 85 -0.99 10.83 1.59
N THR A 86 -0.69 10.57 0.33
CA THR A 86 -0.81 11.55 -0.75
C THR A 86 -1.62 10.96 -1.89
N SER A 87 -2.34 11.80 -2.61
CA SER A 87 -2.96 11.44 -3.88
C SER A 87 -2.73 12.55 -4.92
N SER A 88 -3.05 12.25 -6.17
CA SER A 88 -2.90 13.21 -7.26
C SER A 88 -4.04 14.24 -7.35
N ASN A 89 -5.00 14.22 -6.40
CA ASN A 89 -6.08 15.20 -6.37
C ASN A 89 -5.63 16.55 -5.76
N ASN A 90 -6.34 17.61 -6.14
CA ASN A 90 -5.99 18.96 -5.72
C ASN A 90 -6.12 19.19 -4.20
N LYS A 91 -7.03 18.47 -3.52
CA LYS A 91 -7.22 18.59 -2.08
C LYS A 91 -6.00 18.08 -1.31
N ASP A 92 -5.51 16.91 -1.68
CA ASP A 92 -4.34 16.31 -1.03
C ASP A 92 -3.06 17.05 -1.34
N LYS A 93 -2.90 17.59 -2.56
CA LYS A 93 -1.79 18.46 -2.90
C LYS A 93 -1.78 19.75 -2.05
N LYS A 94 -2.94 20.37 -1.83
CA LYS A 94 -3.05 21.54 -0.92
C LYS A 94 -2.70 21.18 0.52
N LEU A 95 -3.19 20.04 0.99
CA LEU A 95 -2.86 19.53 2.34
C LEU A 95 -1.36 19.26 2.48
N PHE A 96 -0.75 18.57 1.50
CA PHE A 96 0.69 18.33 1.47
C PHE A 96 1.49 19.64 1.59
N ARG A 97 1.17 20.64 0.77
CA ARG A 97 1.83 21.96 0.80
C ARG A 97 1.73 22.60 2.19
N LYS A 98 0.53 22.64 2.78
CA LYS A 98 0.31 23.20 4.11
C LYS A 98 1.14 22.47 5.18
N ILE A 99 1.19 21.16 5.14
CA ILE A 99 1.97 20.37 6.09
C ILE A 99 3.46 20.65 5.92
N VAL A 100 3.96 20.64 4.68
CA VAL A 100 5.37 20.89 4.39
C VAL A 100 5.79 22.30 4.84
N ASP A 101 4.98 23.31 4.60
CA ASP A 101 5.26 24.69 5.05
C ASP A 101 5.34 24.79 6.58
N ASP A 102 4.41 24.18 7.30
CA ASP A 102 4.41 24.13 8.77
C ASP A 102 5.65 23.37 9.30
N LEU A 103 5.99 22.23 8.68
CA LEU A 103 7.15 21.45 9.07
C LEU A 103 8.46 22.24 8.90
N ILE A 104 8.64 22.89 7.75
CA ILE A 104 9.84 23.69 7.47
C ILE A 104 9.94 24.84 8.48
N LEU A 105 8.82 25.54 8.71
CA LEU A 105 8.78 26.67 9.65
C LEU A 105 9.16 26.25 11.08
N LYS A 106 8.68 25.10 11.55
CA LYS A 106 8.92 24.57 12.90
C LYS A 106 10.23 23.80 13.05
N SER A 107 10.83 23.36 11.95
CA SER A 107 12.08 22.59 11.98
C SER A 107 13.24 23.40 12.51
N LYS A 108 14.20 22.69 13.11
CA LYS A 108 15.50 23.24 13.54
C LYS A 108 16.32 23.66 12.33
N ASP A 109 17.06 24.75 12.47
CA ASP A 109 18.05 25.19 11.47
C ASP A 109 19.13 24.11 11.28
N GLY A 110 19.44 23.81 10.02
CA GLY A 110 20.38 22.77 9.65
C GLY A 110 19.89 21.34 9.84
N SER A 111 18.60 21.11 10.15
CA SER A 111 18.01 19.77 10.24
C SER A 111 17.86 19.12 8.87
N ASN A 112 17.44 17.84 8.87
CA ASN A 112 17.30 17.05 7.66
C ASN A 112 15.86 16.59 7.49
N LEU A 113 15.31 16.79 6.29
CA LEU A 113 13.95 16.34 5.92
C LEU A 113 14.04 15.13 4.99
N ILE A 114 13.45 14.02 5.41
CA ILE A 114 13.33 12.79 4.62
C ILE A 114 11.88 12.67 4.16
N LEU A 115 11.64 12.73 2.86
CA LEU A 115 10.34 12.51 2.25
C LEU A 115 10.21 11.02 1.91
N ARG A 116 9.28 10.32 2.55
CA ARG A 116 8.92 8.92 2.25
C ARG A 116 7.56 8.79 1.61
N SER A 117 6.68 9.80 1.76
CA SER A 117 5.40 9.88 1.05
C SER A 117 5.60 9.81 -0.45
N THR A 118 4.68 9.15 -1.17
CA THR A 118 4.67 9.23 -2.64
C THR A 118 4.38 10.67 -3.06
N ILE A 119 5.29 11.29 -3.78
CA ILE A 119 5.15 12.66 -4.31
C ILE A 119 5.25 12.66 -5.83
N ASP A 120 4.65 13.68 -6.44
CA ASP A 120 4.81 13.99 -7.85
C ASP A 120 5.82 15.13 -8.05
N ASN A 121 6.23 15.36 -9.30
CA ASN A 121 7.18 16.43 -9.64
C ASN A 121 6.66 17.82 -9.25
N GLU A 122 5.35 18.05 -9.32
CA GLU A 122 4.74 19.32 -8.93
C GLU A 122 4.88 19.58 -7.43
N SER A 123 4.63 18.57 -6.60
CA SER A 123 4.76 18.63 -5.15
C SER A 123 6.21 18.87 -4.73
N PHE A 124 7.16 18.20 -5.39
CA PHE A 124 8.59 18.44 -5.14
C PHE A 124 9.03 19.83 -5.57
N ASN A 125 8.61 20.29 -6.75
CA ASN A 125 8.94 21.64 -7.24
C ASN A 125 8.37 22.75 -6.33
N TYR A 126 7.20 22.50 -5.71
CA TYR A 126 6.67 23.41 -4.69
C TYR A 126 7.59 23.48 -3.47
N LEU A 127 7.99 22.34 -2.92
CA LEU A 127 8.88 22.28 -1.76
C LEU A 127 10.22 22.96 -2.05
N LYS A 128 10.81 22.72 -3.20
CA LYS A 128 12.09 23.30 -3.63
C LYS A 128 12.08 24.84 -3.67
N LYS A 129 10.92 25.44 -3.97
CA LYS A 129 10.74 26.90 -4.05
C LYS A 129 10.50 27.55 -2.69
N ASN A 130 10.40 26.79 -1.60
CA ASN A 130 10.19 27.36 -0.28
C ASN A 130 11.46 28.03 0.24
N ASP A 131 11.43 29.35 0.40
CA ASP A 131 12.60 30.15 0.81
C ASP A 131 13.07 29.79 2.22
N ASN A 132 12.17 29.44 3.15
CA ASN A 132 12.54 29.01 4.50
C ASN A 132 13.43 27.75 4.52
N LEU A 133 13.35 26.88 3.49
CA LEU A 133 14.27 25.74 3.34
C LEU A 133 15.72 26.19 3.24
N LYS A 134 15.96 27.24 2.42
CA LYS A 134 17.31 27.81 2.19
C LYS A 134 17.77 28.59 3.40
N ASP A 135 16.91 29.45 3.94
CA ASP A 135 17.21 30.31 5.08
C ASP A 135 17.59 29.49 6.31
N LYS A 136 16.86 28.41 6.57
CA LYS A 136 17.13 27.47 7.67
C LYS A 136 18.20 26.42 7.34
N LYS A 137 18.73 26.40 6.11
CA LYS A 137 19.71 25.40 5.66
C LYS A 137 19.25 23.95 5.85
N ILE A 138 17.95 23.70 5.70
CA ILE A 138 17.36 22.36 5.82
C ILE A 138 17.74 21.55 4.57
N LYS A 139 18.30 20.36 4.78
CA LYS A 139 18.63 19.44 3.70
C LYS A 139 17.47 18.50 3.45
N VAL A 140 17.22 18.20 2.18
CA VAL A 140 16.09 17.35 1.77
C VAL A 140 16.58 16.14 1.01
N ALA A 141 16.08 14.95 1.38
CA ALA A 141 16.21 13.74 0.60
C ALA A 141 14.83 13.15 0.30
N TYR A 142 14.63 12.66 -0.90
CA TYR A 142 13.50 11.82 -1.23
C TYR A 142 13.91 10.35 -1.12
N CYS A 143 13.37 9.69 -0.12
CA CYS A 143 13.65 8.29 0.20
C CYS A 143 12.35 7.47 0.07
N PRO A 144 11.90 7.19 -1.17
CA PRO A 144 10.60 6.57 -1.39
C PRO A 144 10.45 5.23 -0.69
N GLU A 145 9.26 5.02 -0.12
CA GLU A 145 8.90 3.73 0.44
C GLU A 145 8.47 2.76 -0.67
N ARG A 146 8.96 1.52 -0.60
CA ARG A 146 8.65 0.46 -1.57
C ARG A 146 8.16 -0.82 -0.93
N ILE A 147 7.95 -0.82 0.39
CA ILE A 147 7.46 -1.98 1.13
C ILE A 147 6.05 -2.36 0.68
N ALA A 148 5.73 -3.63 0.80
CA ALA A 148 4.38 -4.16 0.67
C ALA A 148 3.74 -4.26 2.07
N GLU A 149 2.49 -3.84 2.18
CA GLU A 149 1.68 -4.04 3.39
C GLU A 149 1.64 -5.53 3.75
N GLY A 150 1.71 -5.86 5.05
CA GLY A 150 1.84 -7.24 5.55
C GLY A 150 3.28 -7.77 5.60
N TYR A 151 4.23 -7.08 4.94
CA TYR A 151 5.67 -7.44 4.93
C TYR A 151 6.55 -6.26 5.35
N ALA A 152 5.97 -5.20 5.94
CA ALA A 152 6.66 -3.94 6.15
C ALA A 152 7.93 -4.10 7.00
N LEU A 153 7.87 -4.85 8.11
CA LEU A 153 9.03 -5.00 9.00
C LEU A 153 10.16 -5.79 8.36
N GLU A 154 9.86 -6.82 7.59
CA GLU A 154 10.83 -7.62 6.86
C GLU A 154 11.48 -6.80 5.74
N GLU A 155 10.66 -6.09 4.95
CA GLU A 155 11.13 -5.34 3.80
C GLU A 155 11.86 -4.04 4.18
N ILE A 156 11.55 -3.40 5.32
CA ILE A 156 12.38 -2.30 5.86
C ILE A 156 13.80 -2.78 6.15
N ALA A 157 13.94 -4.03 6.60
CA ALA A 157 15.22 -4.62 6.95
C ALA A 157 16.01 -5.18 5.75
N SER A 158 15.38 -5.41 4.60
CA SER A 158 15.98 -6.13 3.47
C SER A 158 16.08 -5.32 2.17
N LEU A 159 15.10 -4.46 1.89
CA LEU A 159 15.11 -3.71 0.62
C LEU A 159 16.17 -2.61 0.62
N PRO A 160 16.91 -2.45 -0.49
CA PRO A 160 17.83 -1.32 -0.67
C PRO A 160 17.08 0.01 -0.58
N GLN A 161 17.61 0.95 0.21
CA GLN A 161 17.04 2.27 0.35
C GLN A 161 17.53 3.21 -0.76
N ILE A 162 16.61 3.75 -1.55
CA ILE A 162 16.89 4.78 -2.54
C ILE A 162 16.99 6.12 -1.81
N ILE A 163 18.01 6.90 -2.16
CA ILE A 163 18.24 8.25 -1.64
C ILE A 163 18.35 9.20 -2.81
N GLY A 164 17.25 9.87 -3.12
CA GLY A 164 17.16 10.92 -4.14
C GLY A 164 17.60 12.26 -3.57
N LEU A 165 18.55 12.93 -4.22
CA LEU A 165 19.16 14.18 -3.78
C LEU A 165 19.25 15.18 -4.92
N GLU A 166 19.17 16.49 -4.60
CA GLU A 166 19.59 17.56 -5.51
C GLU A 166 21.10 17.79 -5.45
N ASN A 167 21.65 17.78 -4.23
CA ASN A 167 23.08 17.92 -4.02
C ASN A 167 23.67 16.58 -3.55
N LYS A 168 24.48 15.97 -4.39
CA LYS A 168 25.15 14.68 -4.11
C LYS A 168 26.04 14.73 -2.86
N LEU A 169 26.56 15.91 -2.48
CA LEU A 169 27.39 16.08 -1.28
C LEU A 169 26.64 15.73 0.00
N ASP A 170 25.31 15.78 -0.02
CA ASP A 170 24.47 15.44 1.14
C ASP A 170 24.26 13.93 1.30
N TYR A 171 24.67 13.10 0.33
CA TYR A 171 24.50 11.64 0.37
C TYR A 171 25.02 11.03 1.67
N LYS A 172 26.21 11.42 2.10
CA LYS A 172 26.83 10.91 3.33
C LYS A 172 25.97 11.14 4.57
N ILE A 173 25.22 12.24 4.62
CA ILE A 173 24.34 12.58 5.75
C ILE A 173 23.16 11.61 5.80
N PHE A 174 22.51 11.41 4.67
CA PHE A 174 21.31 10.55 4.58
C PHE A 174 21.65 9.06 4.57
N SER A 175 22.77 8.65 3.95
CA SER A 175 23.22 7.25 4.01
C SER A 175 23.57 6.83 5.45
N LYS A 176 24.21 7.75 6.22
CA LYS A 176 24.50 7.52 7.64
C LYS A 176 23.23 7.36 8.50
N PHE A 177 22.13 8.01 8.12
CA PHE A 177 20.84 7.81 8.77
C PHE A 177 20.37 6.36 8.64
N PHE A 178 20.60 5.70 7.52
CA PHE A 178 20.20 4.30 7.29
C PHE A 178 21.29 3.28 7.66
N GLU A 179 22.47 3.71 8.09
CA GLU A 179 23.61 2.81 8.34
C GLU A 179 23.34 1.71 9.37
N LYS A 180 22.56 2.02 10.41
CA LYS A 180 22.21 1.03 11.46
C LYS A 180 21.33 -0.10 10.94
N LEU A 181 20.61 0.10 9.84
CA LEU A 181 19.79 -0.94 9.22
C LEU A 181 20.62 -1.98 8.47
N LYS A 182 21.90 -1.67 8.22
CA LYS A 182 22.82 -2.53 7.44
C LYS A 182 22.32 -2.89 6.03
N ILE A 183 21.39 -2.12 5.50
CA ILE A 183 20.88 -2.26 4.14
C ILE A 183 21.71 -1.44 3.15
N LYS A 184 21.67 -1.85 1.89
CA LYS A 184 22.30 -1.09 0.81
C LYS A 184 21.57 0.24 0.59
N THR A 185 22.30 1.34 0.49
CA THR A 185 21.76 2.64 0.07
C THR A 185 22.18 2.94 -1.36
N LEU A 186 21.27 3.51 -2.17
CA LEU A 186 21.45 3.80 -3.57
C LEU A 186 21.20 5.29 -3.82
N GLU A 187 22.27 5.99 -4.19
CA GLU A 187 22.20 7.41 -4.54
C GLU A 187 21.62 7.61 -5.93
N THR A 188 20.74 8.61 -6.08
CA THR A 188 20.26 9.08 -7.39
C THR A 188 19.77 10.52 -7.29
N SER A 189 19.30 11.12 -8.39
CA SER A 189 18.59 12.40 -8.35
C SER A 189 17.18 12.23 -7.77
N ILE A 190 16.58 13.32 -7.27
CA ILE A 190 15.20 13.29 -6.77
C ILE A 190 14.23 12.92 -7.90
N ASP A 191 14.40 13.47 -9.10
CA ASP A 191 13.55 13.14 -10.25
C ASP A 191 13.61 11.66 -10.60
N ASN A 192 14.80 11.05 -10.59
CA ASN A 192 14.95 9.61 -10.78
C ASN A 192 14.28 8.82 -9.66
N ALA A 193 14.42 9.24 -8.39
CA ALA A 193 13.81 8.55 -7.26
C ALA A 193 12.28 8.60 -7.33
N ILE A 194 11.69 9.74 -7.77
CA ILE A 194 10.25 9.86 -8.03
C ILE A 194 9.85 8.91 -9.15
N PHE A 195 10.59 8.90 -10.26
CA PHE A 195 10.32 7.99 -11.37
C PHE A 195 10.40 6.54 -10.94
N ILE A 196 11.46 6.13 -10.21
CA ILE A 196 11.63 4.75 -9.73
C ILE A 196 10.45 4.31 -8.88
N LYS A 197 9.99 5.15 -7.95
CA LYS A 197 8.82 4.83 -7.11
C LYS A 197 7.56 4.59 -7.94
N LEU A 198 7.23 5.52 -8.81
CA LEU A 198 6.04 5.45 -9.63
C LEU A 198 6.14 4.34 -10.68
N PHE A 199 7.31 4.18 -11.31
CA PHE A 199 7.58 3.10 -12.27
C PHE A 199 7.41 1.72 -11.64
N SER A 200 7.97 1.49 -10.44
CA SER A 200 7.87 0.19 -9.77
C SER A 200 6.41 -0.23 -9.56
N ASN A 201 5.55 0.70 -9.13
CA ASN A 201 4.13 0.42 -8.93
C ASN A 201 3.35 0.36 -10.25
N ALA A 202 3.69 1.22 -11.23
CA ALA A 202 3.08 1.18 -12.57
C ALA A 202 3.39 -0.13 -13.30
N TYR A 203 4.62 -0.63 -13.21
CA TYR A 203 5.02 -1.92 -13.75
C TYR A 203 4.21 -3.06 -13.13
N ARG A 204 4.09 -3.10 -11.80
CA ARG A 204 3.30 -4.12 -11.11
C ARG A 204 1.83 -4.07 -11.52
N TYR A 205 1.24 -2.87 -11.56
CA TYR A 205 -0.14 -2.69 -12.01
C TYR A 205 -0.36 -3.21 -13.43
N ALA A 206 0.53 -2.83 -14.36
CA ALA A 206 0.46 -3.28 -15.76
C ALA A 206 0.66 -4.80 -15.89
N SER A 207 1.57 -5.40 -15.11
CA SER A 207 1.85 -6.84 -15.15
C SER A 207 0.64 -7.67 -14.71
N PHE A 208 -0.06 -7.26 -13.64
CA PHE A 208 -1.30 -7.92 -13.24
C PHE A 208 -2.39 -7.82 -14.30
N ASN A 209 -2.61 -6.61 -14.83
CA ASN A 209 -3.62 -6.41 -15.88
C ASN A 209 -3.31 -7.22 -17.14
N LEU A 210 -2.04 -7.37 -17.50
CA LEU A 210 -1.62 -8.19 -18.64
C LEU A 210 -1.94 -9.67 -18.42
N ILE A 211 -1.65 -10.20 -17.24
CA ILE A 211 -1.97 -11.60 -16.90
C ILE A 211 -3.47 -11.83 -16.83
N ASN A 212 -4.22 -10.89 -16.25
CA ASN A 212 -5.68 -10.94 -16.21
C ASN A 212 -6.29 -10.96 -17.62
N GLU A 213 -5.72 -10.22 -18.57
CA GLU A 213 -6.17 -10.23 -19.96
C GLU A 213 -5.91 -11.58 -20.63
N PHE A 214 -4.74 -12.20 -20.40
CA PHE A 214 -4.49 -13.57 -20.90
C PHE A 214 -5.44 -14.59 -20.30
N SER A 215 -5.79 -14.45 -19.02
CA SER A 215 -6.80 -15.29 -18.38
C SER A 215 -8.18 -15.12 -19.03
N ASN A 216 -8.62 -13.87 -19.27
CA ASN A 216 -9.85 -13.59 -19.98
C ASN A 216 -9.91 -14.26 -21.36
N ILE A 217 -8.80 -14.16 -22.13
CA ILE A 217 -8.70 -14.79 -23.45
C ILE A 217 -8.81 -16.32 -23.34
N ALA A 218 -8.13 -16.93 -22.37
CA ALA A 218 -8.17 -18.38 -22.18
C ALA A 218 -9.59 -18.85 -21.82
N VAL A 219 -10.21 -18.23 -20.82
CA VAL A 219 -11.59 -18.55 -20.39
C VAL A 219 -12.58 -18.38 -21.54
N HIS A 220 -12.46 -17.30 -22.33
CA HIS A 220 -13.33 -17.08 -23.49
C HIS A 220 -13.22 -18.20 -24.55
N ASN A 221 -12.06 -18.85 -24.64
CA ASN A 221 -11.80 -19.96 -25.57
C ASN A 221 -11.99 -21.35 -24.92
N GLY A 222 -12.56 -21.41 -23.70
CA GLY A 222 -12.83 -22.67 -23.01
C GLY A 222 -11.58 -23.38 -22.49
N LEU A 223 -10.48 -22.61 -22.26
CA LEU A 223 -9.22 -23.13 -21.77
C LEU A 223 -9.08 -22.87 -20.26
N ASP A 224 -8.36 -23.78 -19.58
CA ASP A 224 -8.00 -23.62 -18.16
C ASP A 224 -6.71 -22.80 -18.05
N PHE A 225 -6.84 -21.54 -17.64
CA PHE A 225 -5.68 -20.65 -17.54
C PHE A 225 -4.76 -21.01 -16.38
N ASP A 226 -5.27 -21.54 -15.27
CA ASP A 226 -4.44 -21.93 -14.14
C ASP A 226 -3.52 -23.09 -14.51
N GLU A 227 -4.06 -24.11 -15.21
CA GLU A 227 -3.24 -25.19 -15.77
C GLU A 227 -2.20 -24.65 -16.75
N ILE A 228 -2.61 -23.82 -17.70
CA ILE A 228 -1.72 -23.21 -18.70
C ILE A 228 -0.62 -22.42 -18.01
N TYR A 229 -0.96 -21.57 -17.05
CA TYR A 229 0.00 -20.69 -16.37
C TYR A 229 1.03 -21.51 -15.57
N ASN A 230 0.59 -22.52 -14.83
CA ASN A 230 1.47 -23.38 -14.04
C ASN A 230 2.44 -24.16 -14.91
N ILE A 231 1.97 -24.73 -16.02
CA ILE A 231 2.82 -25.44 -16.98
C ILE A 231 3.78 -24.48 -17.69
N ALA A 232 3.29 -23.34 -18.15
CA ALA A 232 4.11 -22.37 -18.87
C ALA A 232 5.23 -21.76 -18.01
N LYS A 233 5.02 -21.68 -16.70
CA LYS A 233 5.99 -21.15 -15.74
C LYS A 233 7.01 -22.19 -15.28
N LEU A 234 6.71 -23.48 -15.39
CA LEU A 234 7.55 -24.56 -14.90
C LEU A 234 8.91 -24.54 -15.61
N ASP A 235 9.97 -24.32 -14.81
CA ASP A 235 11.37 -24.27 -15.28
C ASP A 235 11.62 -23.27 -16.44
N TYR A 236 10.79 -22.21 -16.52
CA TYR A 236 10.93 -21.17 -17.55
C TYR A 236 11.25 -19.80 -16.93
N PRO A 237 12.56 -19.45 -16.78
CA PRO A 237 13.01 -18.27 -16.05
C PRO A 237 12.41 -16.92 -16.52
N ARG A 238 11.93 -16.85 -17.77
CA ARG A 238 11.33 -15.62 -18.32
C ARG A 238 9.96 -15.30 -17.76
N LEU A 239 9.29 -16.27 -17.11
CA LEU A 239 8.01 -16.10 -16.43
C LEU A 239 8.11 -16.16 -14.90
N ASP A 240 9.32 -16.30 -14.32
CA ASP A 240 9.49 -16.43 -12.86
C ASP A 240 8.82 -15.29 -12.09
N ASN A 241 8.93 -14.07 -12.58
CA ASN A 241 8.36 -12.88 -11.94
C ASN A 241 6.95 -12.49 -12.45
N ALA A 242 6.32 -13.33 -13.28
CA ALA A 242 4.95 -13.07 -13.70
C ALA A 242 3.99 -13.21 -12.50
N PRO A 243 3.11 -12.24 -12.25
CA PRO A 243 2.12 -12.38 -11.18
C PRO A 243 1.07 -13.43 -11.56
N HIS A 244 0.44 -14.04 -10.57
CA HIS A 244 -0.78 -14.83 -10.80
C HIS A 244 -1.95 -13.93 -11.19
N VAL A 245 -2.98 -14.53 -11.79
CA VAL A 245 -4.29 -13.87 -11.99
C VAL A 245 -4.78 -13.35 -10.65
N GLY A 246 -5.34 -12.16 -10.63
CA GLY A 246 -5.87 -11.63 -9.39
C GLY A 246 -6.33 -10.18 -9.48
N LEU A 247 -7.07 -9.78 -8.48
CA LEU A 247 -7.59 -8.44 -8.37
C LEU A 247 -6.47 -7.44 -8.08
N VAL A 248 -6.48 -6.32 -8.79
CA VAL A 248 -5.49 -5.24 -8.65
C VAL A 248 -6.11 -4.09 -7.88
N GLY A 249 -6.14 -4.23 -6.56
CA GLY A 249 -6.73 -3.23 -5.67
C GLY A 249 -5.70 -2.54 -4.78
N GLY A 250 -6.27 -1.87 -3.79
CA GLY A 250 -5.54 -1.20 -2.74
C GLY A 250 -5.16 0.26 -3.03
N PRO A 251 -4.71 0.97 -2.00
CA PRO A 251 -4.53 2.42 -2.06
C PRO A 251 -3.32 2.88 -2.89
N CYS A 252 -2.47 1.96 -3.35
CA CYS A 252 -1.18 2.29 -3.94
C CYS A 252 -1.11 2.07 -5.46
N LEU A 253 -1.36 0.85 -5.95
CA LEU A 253 -1.06 0.52 -7.35
C LEU A 253 -1.86 1.35 -8.36
N PRO A 254 -3.20 1.41 -8.31
CA PRO A 254 -3.98 2.20 -9.27
C PRO A 254 -3.67 3.70 -9.17
N LYS A 255 -3.50 4.21 -7.95
CA LYS A 255 -3.19 5.62 -7.69
C LYS A 255 -1.82 6.02 -8.25
N ASP A 256 -0.78 5.23 -7.97
CA ASP A 256 0.58 5.52 -8.43
C ASP A 256 0.70 5.36 -9.94
N PHE A 257 -0.05 4.42 -10.55
CA PHE A 257 -0.16 4.29 -11.99
C PHE A 257 -0.78 5.54 -12.64
N GLN A 258 -1.89 6.04 -12.10
CA GLN A 258 -2.50 7.28 -12.57
C GLN A 258 -1.59 8.50 -12.37
N THR A 259 -0.86 8.54 -11.25
CA THR A 259 0.11 9.59 -10.96
C THR A 259 1.27 9.54 -11.96
N PHE A 260 1.76 8.34 -12.30
CA PHE A 260 2.78 8.14 -13.32
C PHE A 260 2.33 8.69 -14.68
N GLN A 261 1.12 8.35 -15.13
CA GLN A 261 0.56 8.84 -16.40
C GLN A 261 0.43 10.37 -16.43
N LYS A 262 0.02 10.99 -15.31
CA LYS A 262 -0.11 12.46 -15.22
C LYS A 262 1.23 13.17 -15.20
N ASN A 263 2.23 12.61 -14.51
CA ASN A 263 3.56 13.21 -14.42
C ASN A 263 4.35 13.15 -15.72
N TYR A 264 4.23 12.01 -16.40
CA TYR A 264 5.03 11.69 -17.59
C TYR A 264 4.11 11.62 -18.81
N LYS A 265 3.64 12.79 -19.24
CA LYS A 265 2.76 12.93 -20.41
C LYS A 265 3.49 12.50 -21.68
N ILE A 266 3.23 11.30 -22.10
CA ILE A 266 3.54 10.81 -23.44
C ILE A 266 2.19 10.47 -24.06
N GLU A 267 2.01 10.69 -25.36
CA GLU A 267 0.89 10.11 -26.11
C GLU A 267 1.03 8.58 -26.07
N ASN A 268 0.56 7.97 -24.99
CA ASN A 268 0.80 6.57 -24.71
C ASN A 268 -0.52 5.82 -24.60
N LYS A 269 -1.00 5.40 -25.75
CA LYS A 269 -2.25 4.62 -25.84
C LYS A 269 -2.21 3.28 -25.10
N LEU A 270 -1.04 2.67 -24.91
CA LEU A 270 -0.90 1.38 -24.21
C LEU A 270 -1.22 1.54 -22.71
N LEU A 271 -0.59 2.51 -22.04
CA LEU A 271 -0.81 2.69 -20.59
C LEU A 271 -2.24 3.11 -20.26
N GLU A 272 -2.89 3.90 -21.14
CA GLU A 272 -4.30 4.28 -20.96
C GLU A 272 -5.22 3.05 -20.98
N ARG A 273 -4.89 2.03 -21.77
CA ARG A 273 -5.70 0.83 -21.89
C ARG A 273 -5.75 -0.03 -20.62
N PHE A 274 -4.72 -0.01 -19.79
CA PHE A 274 -4.72 -0.83 -18.57
C PHE A 274 -5.85 -0.47 -17.59
N LEU A 275 -6.24 0.80 -17.48
CA LEU A 275 -7.40 1.18 -16.65
C LEU A 275 -8.71 0.61 -17.18
N VAL A 276 -8.86 0.56 -18.52
CA VAL A 276 -10.04 -0.04 -19.16
C VAL A 276 -10.03 -1.57 -19.01
N THR A 277 -8.85 -2.18 -19.09
CA THR A 277 -8.70 -3.64 -18.93
C THR A 277 -9.11 -4.10 -17.52
N GLU A 278 -8.76 -3.35 -16.48
CA GLU A 278 -9.18 -3.65 -15.11
C GLU A 278 -10.71 -3.67 -14.97
N GLU A 279 -11.39 -2.62 -15.45
CA GLU A 279 -12.86 -2.54 -15.41
C GLU A 279 -13.51 -3.70 -16.17
N TYR A 280 -12.99 -4.00 -17.36
CA TYR A 280 -13.46 -5.11 -18.17
C TYR A 280 -13.26 -6.46 -17.49
N PHE A 281 -12.14 -6.65 -16.78
CA PHE A 281 -11.89 -7.87 -16.01
C PHE A 281 -12.93 -8.07 -14.91
N LEU A 282 -13.28 -7.01 -14.17
CA LEU A 282 -14.32 -7.07 -13.14
C LEU A 282 -15.71 -7.39 -13.72
N GLU A 283 -16.05 -6.80 -14.88
CA GLU A 283 -17.31 -7.10 -15.58
C GLU A 283 -17.38 -8.55 -16.03
N ASN A 284 -16.29 -9.12 -16.55
CA ASN A 284 -16.23 -10.52 -16.96
C ASN A 284 -16.41 -11.47 -15.78
N ILE A 285 -15.84 -11.16 -14.61
CA ILE A 285 -16.06 -11.96 -13.39
C ILE A 285 -17.55 -12.00 -13.05
N VAL A 286 -18.22 -10.86 -13.04
CA VAL A 286 -19.64 -10.77 -12.74
C VAL A 286 -20.49 -11.54 -13.77
N LYS A 287 -20.15 -11.40 -15.05
CA LYS A 287 -20.80 -12.16 -16.12
C LYS A 287 -20.59 -13.66 -15.95
N TYR A 288 -19.37 -14.09 -15.63
CA TYR A 288 -19.07 -15.48 -15.38
C TYR A 288 -19.86 -16.04 -14.18
N CYS A 289 -20.05 -15.25 -13.12
CA CYS A 289 -20.92 -15.65 -12.00
C CYS A 289 -22.37 -15.88 -12.45
N LYS A 290 -22.91 -15.04 -13.34
CA LYS A 290 -24.27 -15.21 -13.89
C LYS A 290 -24.42 -16.52 -14.68
N ASP A 291 -23.40 -16.84 -15.47
CA ASP A 291 -23.43 -18.01 -16.34
C ASP A 291 -23.18 -19.33 -15.56
N PHE A 292 -22.38 -19.26 -14.50
CA PHE A 292 -21.93 -20.44 -13.74
C PHE A 292 -22.84 -20.80 -12.58
N PHE A 293 -23.43 -19.83 -11.88
CA PHE A 293 -24.23 -20.06 -10.69
C PHE A 293 -25.70 -20.34 -11.00
N ASN A 294 -26.30 -21.28 -10.25
CA ASN A 294 -27.68 -21.74 -10.49
C ASN A 294 -28.74 -20.87 -9.81
N SER A 295 -28.35 -19.99 -8.89
CA SER A 295 -29.26 -19.14 -8.14
C SER A 295 -28.63 -17.74 -7.94
N ASN A 296 -29.45 -16.78 -7.53
CA ASN A 296 -28.99 -15.43 -7.25
C ASN A 296 -28.37 -15.23 -5.86
N LYS A 297 -28.22 -16.30 -5.06
CA LYS A 297 -27.56 -16.24 -3.76
C LYS A 297 -26.09 -16.65 -3.90
N ILE A 298 -25.17 -15.84 -3.36
CA ILE A 298 -23.73 -16.07 -3.44
C ILE A 298 -23.11 -15.83 -2.07
N ILE A 299 -22.21 -16.71 -1.63
CA ILE A 299 -21.27 -16.42 -0.54
C ILE A 299 -20.00 -15.85 -1.18
N GLN A 300 -19.63 -14.61 -0.83
CA GLN A 300 -18.38 -14.03 -1.25
C GLN A 300 -17.38 -14.08 -0.09
N LEU A 301 -16.25 -14.74 -0.31
CA LEU A 301 -15.13 -14.84 0.62
C LEU A 301 -14.04 -13.82 0.26
N GLY A 302 -13.79 -12.89 1.18
CA GLY A 302 -12.83 -11.81 1.03
C GLY A 302 -13.47 -10.48 0.63
N ALA A 303 -13.15 -9.45 1.40
CA ALA A 303 -13.55 -8.06 1.20
C ALA A 303 -12.34 -7.12 1.09
N THR A 304 -11.20 -7.52 1.62
CA THR A 304 -9.96 -6.73 1.62
C THR A 304 -9.30 -6.74 0.23
N PHE A 305 -8.43 -5.76 -0.03
CA PHE A 305 -7.79 -5.65 -1.34
C PHE A 305 -6.72 -6.72 -1.61
N LYS A 306 -6.26 -7.40 -0.57
CA LYS A 306 -5.31 -8.52 -0.64
C LYS A 306 -5.43 -9.45 0.57
N PRO A 307 -4.92 -10.69 0.48
CA PRO A 307 -4.89 -11.62 1.61
C PRO A 307 -4.14 -11.08 2.83
N GLU A 308 -4.55 -11.56 4.01
CA GLU A 308 -3.89 -11.27 5.30
C GLU A 308 -3.73 -9.75 5.55
N SER A 309 -4.79 -8.98 5.29
CA SER A 309 -4.90 -7.55 5.54
C SER A 309 -6.28 -7.22 6.04
N ASP A 310 -6.45 -6.14 6.80
CA ASP A 310 -7.73 -5.56 7.20
C ASP A 310 -8.11 -4.33 6.34
N ASP A 311 -7.31 -4.01 5.33
CA ASP A 311 -7.48 -2.80 4.50
C ASP A 311 -8.46 -3.04 3.35
N ILE A 312 -9.57 -2.31 3.42
CA ILE A 312 -10.65 -2.31 2.42
C ILE A 312 -10.57 -1.12 1.44
N ARG A 313 -9.59 -0.23 1.60
CA ARG A 313 -9.47 0.97 0.77
C ARG A 313 -9.24 0.59 -0.69
N THR A 314 -10.10 1.11 -1.57
CA THR A 314 -10.05 0.78 -3.01
C THR A 314 -9.98 -0.73 -3.29
N SER A 315 -10.68 -1.53 -2.48
CA SER A 315 -10.74 -2.98 -2.68
C SER A 315 -11.54 -3.33 -3.93
N THR A 316 -10.91 -4.04 -4.84
CA THR A 316 -11.56 -4.63 -6.02
C THR A 316 -12.49 -5.79 -5.64
N SER A 317 -12.24 -6.48 -4.52
CA SER A 317 -13.18 -7.46 -3.96
C SER A 317 -14.52 -6.81 -3.59
N LEU A 318 -14.49 -5.63 -2.96
CA LEU A 318 -15.70 -4.85 -2.69
C LEU A 318 -16.34 -4.28 -3.97
N ALA A 319 -15.54 -3.96 -4.99
CA ALA A 319 -16.10 -3.56 -6.29
C ALA A 319 -16.90 -4.70 -6.92
N ILE A 320 -16.42 -5.95 -6.84
CA ILE A 320 -17.17 -7.13 -7.29
C ILE A 320 -18.43 -7.32 -6.46
N TYR A 321 -18.35 -7.24 -5.12
CA TYR A 321 -19.49 -7.30 -4.23
C TYR A 321 -20.60 -6.34 -4.65
N ASN A 322 -20.26 -5.08 -4.86
CA ASN A 322 -21.22 -4.05 -5.27
C ASN A 322 -21.80 -4.34 -6.68
N LYS A 323 -20.96 -4.75 -7.63
CA LYS A 323 -21.41 -5.09 -8.99
C LYS A 323 -22.36 -6.30 -8.97
N LEU A 324 -22.08 -7.34 -8.20
CA LEU A 324 -22.97 -8.50 -8.04
C LEU A 324 -24.34 -8.08 -7.47
N GLN A 325 -24.37 -7.22 -6.47
CA GLN A 325 -25.63 -6.70 -5.91
C GLN A 325 -26.44 -5.88 -6.94
N VAL A 326 -25.78 -5.03 -7.72
CA VAL A 326 -26.43 -4.27 -8.80
C VAL A 326 -27.04 -5.21 -9.85
N GLU A 327 -26.40 -6.33 -10.11
CA GLU A 327 -26.89 -7.38 -11.04
C GLU A 327 -27.95 -8.32 -10.43
N GLY A 328 -28.42 -8.02 -9.21
CA GLY A 328 -29.54 -8.72 -8.57
C GLY A 328 -29.15 -9.94 -7.74
N PHE A 329 -27.87 -10.12 -7.44
CA PHE A 329 -27.45 -11.17 -6.52
C PHE A 329 -27.63 -10.75 -5.06
N ASP A 330 -28.04 -11.70 -4.23
CA ASP A 330 -28.06 -11.61 -2.77
C ASP A 330 -26.72 -12.14 -2.25
N VAL A 331 -25.79 -11.23 -1.88
CA VAL A 331 -24.41 -11.57 -1.60
C VAL A 331 -24.15 -11.58 -0.09
N TYR A 332 -23.72 -12.72 0.43
CA TYR A 332 -23.29 -12.93 1.82
C TYR A 332 -21.77 -12.78 1.90
N LEU A 333 -21.33 -11.59 2.31
CA LEU A 333 -19.91 -11.24 2.37
C LEU A 333 -19.28 -11.74 3.67
N VAL A 334 -18.20 -12.50 3.55
CA VAL A 334 -17.41 -13.07 4.66
C VAL A 334 -15.98 -12.58 4.56
N ASP A 335 -15.45 -11.99 5.63
CA ASP A 335 -14.04 -11.63 5.73
C ASP A 335 -13.58 -11.67 7.20
N PRO A 336 -12.49 -12.38 7.54
CA PRO A 336 -12.07 -12.57 8.92
C PRO A 336 -11.27 -11.38 9.49
N HIS A 337 -10.79 -10.48 8.65
CA HIS A 337 -9.86 -9.42 9.04
C HIS A 337 -10.48 -8.03 9.03
N VAL A 338 -11.58 -7.83 8.30
CA VAL A 338 -12.26 -6.53 8.25
C VAL A 338 -12.84 -6.19 9.62
N ARG A 339 -12.52 -5.01 10.12
CA ARG A 339 -12.94 -4.55 11.45
C ARG A 339 -14.38 -4.02 11.44
N GLU A 340 -15.04 -4.12 12.59
CA GLU A 340 -16.44 -3.68 12.78
C GLU A 340 -16.64 -2.19 12.45
N GLU A 341 -15.65 -1.34 12.68
CA GLU A 341 -15.71 0.09 12.39
C GLU A 341 -15.87 0.41 10.90
N SER A 342 -15.63 -0.57 10.03
CA SER A 342 -15.79 -0.43 8.56
C SER A 342 -17.22 -0.14 8.12
N LYS A 343 -18.23 -0.45 8.96
CA LYS A 343 -19.67 -0.35 8.68
C LYS A 343 -20.13 -1.23 7.50
N ILE A 344 -19.34 -2.21 7.08
CA ILE A 344 -19.71 -3.19 6.07
C ILE A 344 -20.40 -4.34 6.78
N LYS A 345 -21.56 -4.78 6.24
CA LYS A 345 -22.24 -5.94 6.78
C LYS A 345 -21.49 -7.21 6.40
N LEU A 346 -20.92 -7.87 7.38
CA LEU A 346 -20.25 -9.15 7.25
C LEU A 346 -21.07 -10.26 7.89
N PHE A 347 -20.83 -11.49 7.43
CA PHE A 347 -21.43 -12.71 7.97
C PHE A 347 -20.30 -13.65 8.42
N ASN A 348 -20.59 -14.54 9.40
CA ASN A 348 -19.71 -15.66 9.66
C ASN A 348 -19.97 -16.76 8.62
N TYR A 349 -18.92 -17.47 8.22
CA TYR A 349 -19.05 -18.52 7.19
C TYR A 349 -20.02 -19.63 7.61
N GLU A 350 -19.96 -20.06 8.87
CA GLU A 350 -20.80 -21.11 9.43
C GLU A 350 -22.29 -20.75 9.36
N ASP A 351 -22.62 -19.46 9.55
CA ASP A 351 -24.01 -18.98 9.52
C ASP A 351 -24.59 -18.98 8.11
N VAL A 352 -23.74 -18.82 7.08
CA VAL A 352 -24.18 -18.68 5.68
C VAL A 352 -23.88 -19.91 4.83
N PHE A 353 -23.11 -20.86 5.34
CA PHE A 353 -22.68 -22.06 4.60
C PHE A 353 -23.82 -22.80 3.92
N ASN A 354 -24.97 -22.99 4.62
CA ASN A 354 -26.11 -23.72 4.11
C ASN A 354 -27.11 -22.89 3.30
N ILE A 355 -26.85 -21.58 3.10
CA ILE A 355 -27.78 -20.69 2.38
C ILE A 355 -27.75 -20.96 0.88
N THR A 356 -26.57 -21.27 0.34
CA THR A 356 -26.33 -21.47 -1.09
C THR A 356 -25.14 -22.39 -1.36
N GLU A 357 -25.13 -23.03 -2.53
CA GLU A 357 -23.97 -23.77 -3.03
C GLU A 357 -22.93 -22.84 -3.70
N ASN A 358 -23.33 -21.65 -4.09
CA ASN A 358 -22.50 -20.72 -4.88
C ASN A 358 -21.53 -19.97 -4.00
N VAL A 359 -20.24 -20.11 -4.27
CA VAL A 359 -19.15 -19.45 -3.55
C VAL A 359 -18.22 -18.75 -4.54
N ILE A 360 -17.91 -17.49 -4.28
CA ILE A 360 -16.83 -16.78 -4.97
C ILE A 360 -15.76 -16.38 -3.96
N ILE A 361 -14.50 -16.71 -4.24
CA ILE A 361 -13.34 -16.31 -3.42
C ILE A 361 -12.65 -15.18 -4.15
N THR A 362 -12.75 -13.97 -3.61
CA THR A 362 -12.20 -12.76 -4.20
C THR A 362 -10.90 -12.31 -3.53
N THR A 363 -10.72 -12.65 -2.24
CA THR A 363 -9.45 -12.47 -1.53
C THR A 363 -9.16 -13.77 -0.76
N ASN A 364 -8.05 -14.42 -1.11
CA ASN A 364 -7.76 -15.78 -0.61
C ASN A 364 -7.00 -15.74 0.72
N HIS A 365 -7.70 -15.45 1.83
CA HIS A 365 -7.13 -15.52 3.18
C HIS A 365 -6.78 -16.97 3.56
N LYS A 366 -5.69 -17.15 4.32
CA LYS A 366 -5.22 -18.49 4.75
C LYS A 366 -6.29 -19.28 5.49
N ILE A 367 -7.15 -18.62 6.26
CA ILE A 367 -8.23 -19.28 6.99
C ILE A 367 -9.20 -20.01 6.06
N PHE A 368 -9.40 -19.53 4.83
CA PHE A 368 -10.29 -20.15 3.87
C PHE A 368 -9.80 -21.50 3.35
N LEU A 369 -8.51 -21.81 3.54
CA LEU A 369 -7.96 -23.15 3.26
C LEU A 369 -8.56 -24.23 4.17
N ASN A 370 -9.09 -23.83 5.34
CA ASN A 370 -9.71 -24.73 6.31
C ASN A 370 -11.23 -24.87 6.10
N TYR A 371 -11.82 -24.13 5.15
CA TYR A 371 -13.25 -24.20 4.88
C TYR A 371 -13.57 -25.41 4.01
N ASP A 372 -14.67 -26.08 4.34
CA ASP A 372 -15.18 -27.16 3.52
C ASP A 372 -15.94 -26.60 2.31
N PHE A 373 -15.53 -27.02 1.12
CA PHE A 373 -16.18 -26.68 -0.15
C PHE A 373 -16.82 -27.88 -0.81
N GLU A 374 -16.98 -29.02 -0.11
CA GLU A 374 -17.69 -30.17 -0.63
C GLU A 374 -19.13 -29.76 -0.97
N ASN A 375 -19.60 -30.15 -2.15
CA ASN A 375 -20.90 -29.78 -2.72
C ASN A 375 -21.09 -28.26 -2.99
N LYS A 376 -20.01 -27.47 -3.05
CA LYS A 376 -20.08 -26.06 -3.44
C LYS A 376 -19.63 -25.86 -4.90
N LYS A 377 -20.25 -24.88 -5.56
CA LYS A 377 -19.79 -24.33 -6.83
C LYS A 377 -18.89 -23.17 -6.56
N VAL A 378 -17.59 -23.35 -6.73
CA VAL A 378 -16.60 -22.37 -6.32
C VAL A 378 -15.97 -21.70 -7.52
N ILE A 379 -16.01 -20.37 -7.55
CA ILE A 379 -15.17 -19.52 -8.42
C ILE A 379 -14.05 -18.95 -7.56
N ARG A 380 -12.79 -19.15 -7.97
CA ARG A 380 -11.62 -18.54 -7.34
C ARG A 380 -11.04 -17.47 -8.27
N ILE A 381 -10.78 -16.28 -7.72
CA ILE A 381 -10.15 -15.18 -8.45
C ILE A 381 -8.79 -14.98 -7.86
N GLY A 382 -7.80 -15.54 -8.54
CA GLY A 382 -6.41 -15.55 -8.08
C GLY A 382 -6.12 -16.65 -7.04
N ASN A 383 -4.85 -16.89 -6.86
CA ASN A 383 -4.29 -17.86 -5.89
C ASN A 383 -3.82 -17.17 -4.62
#